data_414717adc760e7974ee41e5869e74718
#
_entry.id   414717adc760e7974ee41e5869e74718
#
_cell.length_a   1.000
_cell.length_b   1.000
_cell.length_c   1.000
_cell.angle_alpha   90.00
_cell.angle_beta   90.00
_cell.angle_gamma   90.00
#
_symmetry.space_group_name_H-M   'P 1'
#
loop_
_entity.id
_entity.type
_entity.pdbx_description
1 polymer ?
#
loop_
_entity_poly.entity_id
_entity_poly.type
_entity_poly.pdbx_seq_one_letter_code
_entity_poly.pdbx_strand_id
1 'polypeptide(L)'
;HFGFEEVAYLLLFGKLPNRDELKHFNDILASSRTLPTNFTRDVIMKAPSSDIMNSLTRSVLTLASYDKNCSDTSIENVLRQCLGLIVVFPMLAVYGYHAYNHYSNDESMYIHRPQKKLSTAENLLMMLRPDKQYTELEAKVLDTALVLHMEHGGGNNSTFTTRVVTSSGSDTYSV
;
A
#
# COMPACT_ATOMS: atom_id res chain seq x y z
N HIS A 1 3.07 17.97 10.45
CA HIS A 1 2.97 16.60 10.92
C HIS A 1 2.04 15.83 9.97
N PHE A 2 2.42 14.64 9.57
CA PHE A 2 1.61 13.72 8.77
C PHE A 2 1.03 12.66 9.70
N GLY A 3 -0.25 12.35 9.56
CA GLY A 3 -1.00 11.53 10.51
C GLY A 3 -1.21 10.08 10.08
N PHE A 4 -1.00 9.75 8.79
CA PHE A 4 -1.29 8.40 8.26
C PHE A 4 -0.51 7.31 9.01
N GLU A 5 0.80 7.47 9.16
CA GLU A 5 1.64 6.48 9.84
C GLU A 5 1.31 6.36 11.33
N GLU A 6 0.97 7.47 11.98
CA GLU A 6 0.59 7.49 13.40
C GLU A 6 -0.74 6.75 13.63
N VAL A 7 -1.72 6.97 12.75
CA VAL A 7 -3.02 6.27 12.81
C VAL A 7 -2.88 4.80 12.41
N ALA A 8 -2.02 4.48 11.43
CA ALA A 8 -1.70 3.08 11.10
C ALA A 8 -1.12 2.35 12.31
N TYR A 9 -0.20 2.98 13.04
CA TYR A 9 0.32 2.43 14.29
C TYR A 9 -0.79 2.22 15.33
N LEU A 10 -1.65 3.22 15.53
CA LEU A 10 -2.78 3.13 16.45
C LEU A 10 -3.70 1.94 16.13
N LEU A 11 -4.05 1.77 14.87
CA LEU A 11 -4.94 0.68 14.43
C LEU A 11 -4.31 -0.71 14.61
N LEU A 12 -3.00 -0.83 14.39
CA LEU A 12 -2.28 -2.10 14.52
C LEU A 12 -1.99 -2.48 15.98
N PHE A 13 -1.66 -1.50 16.83
CA PHE A 13 -1.17 -1.75 18.20
C PHE A 13 -2.11 -1.29 19.31
N GLY A 14 -3.25 -0.65 18.97
CA GLY A 14 -4.28 -0.24 19.93
C GLY A 14 -3.90 0.95 20.82
N LYS A 15 -2.77 1.62 20.52
CA LYS A 15 -2.31 2.81 21.26
C LYS A 15 -1.61 3.80 20.32
N LEU A 16 -1.65 5.09 20.65
CA LEU A 16 -0.85 6.09 19.96
C LEU A 16 0.64 5.86 20.24
N PRO A 17 1.51 5.99 19.23
CA PRO A 17 2.94 5.87 19.43
C PRO A 17 3.52 7.09 20.16
N ASN A 18 4.52 6.88 21.00
CA ASN A 18 5.40 7.98 21.39
C ASN A 18 6.36 8.33 20.23
N ARG A 19 7.19 9.36 20.42
CA ARG A 19 8.08 9.86 19.36
C ARG A 19 9.08 8.81 18.85
N ASP A 20 9.62 7.99 19.74
CA ASP A 20 10.61 6.98 19.38
C ASP A 20 9.95 5.78 18.71
N GLU A 21 8.77 5.36 19.20
CA GLU A 21 7.95 4.32 18.59
C GLU A 21 7.53 4.71 17.17
N LEU A 22 7.05 5.94 16.97
CA LEU A 22 6.66 6.44 15.64
C LEU A 22 7.86 6.49 14.70
N LYS A 23 9.01 6.97 15.19
CA LYS A 23 10.24 6.99 14.39
C LYS A 23 10.65 5.58 13.97
N HIS A 24 10.67 4.63 14.89
CA HIS A 24 11.01 3.24 14.60
C HIS A 24 10.03 2.61 13.61
N PHE A 25 8.74 2.85 13.79
CA PHE A 25 7.71 2.38 12.88
C PHE A 25 7.90 2.93 11.46
N ASN A 26 8.16 4.23 11.33
CA ASN A 26 8.44 4.87 10.05
C ASN A 26 9.71 4.30 9.38
N ASP A 27 10.75 3.99 10.16
CA ASP A 27 11.98 3.36 9.64
C ASP A 27 11.69 1.94 9.09
N ILE A 28 10.83 1.16 9.77
CA ILE A 28 10.37 -0.15 9.29
C ILE A 28 9.61 -0.02 7.98
N LEU A 29 8.59 0.86 7.93
CA LEU A 29 7.81 1.09 6.72
C LEU A 29 8.71 1.54 5.56
N ALA A 30 9.60 2.51 5.81
CA ALA A 30 10.49 3.06 4.80
C ALA A 30 11.47 2.01 4.23
N SER A 31 11.94 1.07 5.05
CA SER A 31 12.83 0.00 4.61
C SER A 31 12.13 -1.08 3.78
N SER A 32 10.82 -1.22 3.94
CA SER A 32 10.00 -2.26 3.30
C SER A 32 9.34 -1.80 1.99
N ARG A 33 9.50 -0.54 1.59
CA ARG A 33 8.90 0.05 0.36
C ARG A 33 9.58 -0.48 -0.91
N THR A 34 9.44 -1.75 -1.17
CA THR A 34 9.98 -2.36 -2.40
C THR A 34 9.03 -3.43 -2.94
N LEU A 35 8.96 -3.57 -4.27
CA LEU A 35 8.30 -4.68 -4.93
C LEU A 35 9.33 -5.76 -5.31
N PRO A 36 8.91 -7.02 -5.48
CA PRO A 36 9.79 -8.06 -5.99
C PRO A 36 10.43 -7.67 -7.34
N THR A 37 11.59 -8.22 -7.62
CA THR A 37 12.33 -7.95 -8.88
C THR A 37 11.43 -8.21 -10.08
N ASN A 38 11.40 -7.27 -11.00
CA ASN A 38 10.59 -7.29 -12.22
C ASN A 38 9.06 -7.30 -12.03
N PHE A 39 8.54 -7.23 -10.81
CA PHE A 39 7.10 -7.30 -10.54
C PHE A 39 6.29 -6.27 -11.34
N THR A 40 6.75 -5.02 -11.40
CA THR A 40 6.07 -3.97 -12.17
C THR A 40 5.95 -4.35 -13.66
N ARG A 41 7.04 -4.84 -14.27
CA ARG A 41 7.07 -5.25 -15.67
C ARG A 41 6.22 -6.50 -15.93
N ASP A 42 6.38 -7.52 -15.10
CA ASP A 42 5.87 -8.87 -15.39
C ASP A 42 4.45 -9.11 -14.86
N VAL A 43 4.00 -8.30 -13.91
CA VAL A 43 2.66 -8.40 -13.32
C VAL A 43 1.82 -7.18 -13.67
N ILE A 44 2.22 -5.98 -13.25
CA ILE A 44 1.38 -4.77 -13.36
C ILE A 44 1.21 -4.37 -14.83
N MET A 45 2.29 -4.31 -15.59
CA MET A 45 2.26 -3.88 -17.00
C MET A 45 1.75 -4.95 -17.96
N LYS A 46 1.66 -6.21 -17.56
CA LYS A 46 1.18 -7.31 -18.45
C LYS A 46 -0.31 -7.28 -18.71
N ALA A 47 -1.10 -6.77 -17.79
CA ALA A 47 -2.55 -6.72 -17.89
C ALA A 47 -3.09 -5.41 -17.32
N PRO A 48 -2.81 -4.27 -17.98
CA PRO A 48 -3.34 -2.97 -17.56
C PRO A 48 -4.88 -2.98 -17.64
N SER A 49 -5.52 -2.21 -16.77
CA SER A 49 -6.97 -2.13 -16.69
C SER A 49 -7.39 -0.71 -16.31
N SER A 50 -8.52 -0.24 -16.87
CA SER A 50 -9.18 0.99 -16.40
C SER A 50 -9.71 0.85 -14.96
N ASP A 51 -9.97 -0.38 -14.52
CA ASP A 51 -10.31 -0.69 -13.15
C ASP A 51 -9.02 -0.90 -12.31
N ILE A 52 -8.56 0.19 -11.71
CA ILE A 52 -7.35 0.20 -10.88
C ILE A 52 -7.53 -0.66 -9.63
N MET A 53 -8.74 -0.75 -9.06
CA MET A 53 -9.00 -1.63 -7.91
C MET A 53 -8.82 -3.10 -8.29
N ASN A 54 -9.29 -3.51 -9.47
CA ASN A 54 -9.04 -4.85 -9.99
C ASN A 54 -7.54 -5.11 -10.22
N SER A 55 -6.81 -4.13 -10.74
CA SER A 55 -5.34 -4.22 -10.90
C SER A 55 -4.64 -4.40 -9.55
N LEU A 56 -5.08 -3.68 -8.51
CA LEU A 56 -4.58 -3.83 -7.14
C LEU A 56 -4.85 -5.25 -6.62
N THR A 57 -6.08 -5.74 -6.71
CA THR A 57 -6.46 -7.08 -6.24
C THR A 57 -5.61 -8.17 -6.89
N ARG A 58 -5.44 -8.14 -8.21
CA ARG A 58 -4.61 -9.10 -8.94
C ARG A 58 -3.15 -9.03 -8.50
N SER A 59 -2.64 -7.83 -8.28
CA SER A 59 -1.26 -7.62 -7.84
C SER A 59 -1.04 -8.15 -6.42
N VAL A 60 -1.97 -7.91 -5.50
CA VAL A 60 -1.90 -8.43 -4.13
C VAL A 60 -1.92 -9.96 -4.13
N LEU A 61 -2.86 -10.58 -4.84
CA LEU A 61 -2.92 -12.04 -4.97
C LEU A 61 -1.62 -12.62 -5.55
N THR A 62 -1.03 -11.94 -6.54
CA THR A 62 0.24 -12.40 -7.13
C THR A 62 1.42 -12.25 -6.17
N LEU A 63 1.42 -11.28 -5.26
CA LEU A 63 2.48 -11.12 -4.25
C LEU A 63 2.62 -12.34 -3.36
N ALA A 64 1.53 -13.10 -3.11
CA ALA A 64 1.58 -14.36 -2.37
C ALA A 64 2.65 -15.32 -2.90
N SER A 65 2.82 -15.39 -4.23
CA SER A 65 3.81 -16.26 -4.87
C SER A 65 5.27 -15.87 -4.62
N TYR A 66 5.51 -14.67 -4.12
CA TYR A 66 6.84 -14.17 -3.77
C TYR A 66 7.14 -14.26 -2.27
N ASP A 67 6.16 -14.63 -1.46
CA ASP A 67 6.32 -14.81 0.00
C ASP A 67 6.44 -16.31 0.34
N LYS A 68 7.63 -16.73 0.77
CA LYS A 68 7.88 -18.13 1.15
C LYS A 68 7.04 -18.60 2.35
N ASN A 69 6.58 -17.65 3.17
CA ASN A 69 5.77 -17.89 4.35
C ASN A 69 4.31 -17.47 4.15
N CYS A 70 3.83 -17.46 2.91
CA CYS A 70 2.50 -16.94 2.57
C CYS A 70 1.37 -17.64 3.36
N SER A 71 1.48 -18.95 3.58
CA SER A 71 0.48 -19.77 4.29
C SER A 71 0.62 -19.78 5.81
N ASP A 72 1.63 -19.13 6.38
CA ASP A 72 1.80 -19.03 7.83
C ASP A 72 0.88 -17.93 8.39
N THR A 73 -0.13 -18.35 9.12
CA THR A 73 -1.16 -17.48 9.74
C THR A 73 -0.84 -17.13 11.20
N SER A 74 0.42 -17.31 11.65
CA SER A 74 0.85 -16.80 12.95
C SER A 74 0.73 -15.28 13.03
N ILE A 75 0.45 -14.74 14.20
CA ILE A 75 0.24 -13.29 14.39
C ILE A 75 1.46 -12.49 13.92
N GLU A 76 2.66 -12.97 14.23
CA GLU A 76 3.92 -12.32 13.85
C GLU A 76 4.07 -12.26 12.32
N ASN A 77 3.77 -13.36 11.63
CA ASN A 77 3.87 -13.41 10.18
C ASN A 77 2.77 -12.57 9.50
N VAL A 78 1.54 -12.65 9.99
CA VAL A 78 0.42 -11.82 9.48
C VAL A 78 0.74 -10.34 9.67
N LEU A 79 1.27 -9.91 10.82
CA LEU A 79 1.70 -8.53 11.03
C LEU A 79 2.78 -8.11 10.03
N ARG A 80 3.80 -8.96 9.81
CA ARG A 80 4.83 -8.71 8.80
C ARG A 80 4.24 -8.52 7.40
N GLN A 81 3.30 -9.39 7.02
CA GLN A 81 2.61 -9.33 5.73
C GLN A 81 1.75 -8.07 5.61
N CYS A 82 0.99 -7.72 6.63
CA CYS A 82 0.17 -6.48 6.66
C CYS A 82 1.04 -5.23 6.53
N LEU A 83 2.16 -5.14 7.25
CA LEU A 83 3.11 -4.03 7.11
C LEU A 83 3.68 -3.95 5.68
N GLY A 84 4.02 -5.10 5.10
CA GLY A 84 4.44 -5.20 3.71
C GLY A 84 3.37 -4.69 2.74
N LEU A 85 2.11 -5.08 2.92
CA LEU A 85 1.00 -4.62 2.07
C LEU A 85 0.77 -3.11 2.20
N ILE A 86 0.74 -2.56 3.41
CA ILE A 86 0.56 -1.11 3.66
C ILE A 86 1.56 -0.29 2.82
N VAL A 87 2.81 -0.72 2.76
CA VAL A 87 3.85 0.06 2.07
C VAL A 87 3.89 -0.15 0.57
N VAL A 88 3.38 -1.27 0.05
CA VAL A 88 3.39 -1.53 -1.40
C VAL A 88 2.12 -1.04 -2.10
N PHE A 89 1.00 -0.90 -1.40
CA PHE A 89 -0.26 -0.41 -1.98
C PHE A 89 -0.11 0.88 -2.78
N PRO A 90 0.56 1.95 -2.28
CA PRO A 90 0.80 3.15 -3.07
C PRO A 90 1.53 2.88 -4.40
N MET A 91 2.53 2.00 -4.40
CA MET A 91 3.25 1.61 -5.61
C MET A 91 2.35 0.85 -6.58
N LEU A 92 1.56 -0.12 -6.08
CA LEU A 92 0.65 -0.90 -6.91
C LEU A 92 -0.40 -0.01 -7.57
N ALA A 93 -0.99 0.94 -6.82
CA ALA A 93 -1.98 1.87 -7.32
C ALA A 93 -1.40 2.79 -8.40
N VAL A 94 -0.28 3.44 -8.11
CA VAL A 94 0.35 4.40 -9.03
C VAL A 94 0.88 3.71 -10.29
N TYR A 95 1.56 2.59 -10.14
CA TYR A 95 2.10 1.88 -11.31
C TYR A 95 0.98 1.23 -12.14
N GLY A 96 -0.10 0.78 -11.51
CA GLY A 96 -1.30 0.32 -12.22
C GLY A 96 -1.95 1.43 -13.04
N TYR A 97 -2.08 2.62 -12.47
CA TYR A 97 -2.58 3.81 -13.15
C TYR A 97 -1.68 4.22 -14.33
N HIS A 98 -0.37 4.30 -14.12
CA HIS A 98 0.57 4.62 -15.19
C HIS A 98 0.62 3.56 -16.30
N ALA A 99 0.49 2.28 -15.95
CA ALA A 99 0.42 1.22 -16.94
C ALA A 99 -0.85 1.33 -17.79
N TYR A 100 -2.00 1.62 -17.17
CA TYR A 100 -3.23 1.87 -17.90
C TYR A 100 -3.09 3.06 -18.85
N ASN A 101 -2.60 4.21 -18.38
CA ASN A 101 -2.41 5.39 -19.22
C ASN A 101 -1.42 5.13 -20.37
N HIS A 102 -0.34 4.39 -20.09
CA HIS A 102 0.64 4.05 -21.11
C HIS A 102 0.04 3.24 -22.27
N TYR A 103 -0.76 2.22 -21.97
CA TYR A 103 -1.31 1.34 -23.00
C TYR A 103 -2.63 1.83 -23.61
N SER A 104 -3.39 2.64 -22.91
CA SER A 104 -4.74 3.05 -23.34
C SER A 104 -4.83 4.51 -23.78
N ASN A 105 -3.92 5.36 -23.31
CA ASN A 105 -3.94 6.81 -23.56
C ASN A 105 -2.64 7.33 -24.20
N ASP A 106 -1.78 6.45 -24.67
CA ASP A 106 -0.48 6.78 -25.30
C ASP A 106 0.43 7.68 -24.44
N GLU A 107 0.31 7.59 -23.12
CA GLU A 107 1.16 8.34 -22.19
C GLU A 107 2.46 7.60 -21.89
N SER A 108 3.45 8.31 -21.34
CA SER A 108 4.69 7.69 -20.89
C SER A 108 4.48 6.85 -19.63
N MET A 109 5.13 5.70 -19.55
CA MET A 109 5.17 4.91 -18.31
C MET A 109 6.18 5.49 -17.32
N TYR A 110 5.70 5.98 -16.19
CA TYR A 110 6.55 6.49 -15.11
C TYR A 110 6.69 5.45 -14.00
N ILE A 111 7.95 5.11 -13.64
CA ILE A 111 8.27 4.20 -12.54
C ILE A 111 9.19 4.94 -11.57
N HIS A 112 8.63 5.89 -10.83
CA HIS A 112 9.33 6.60 -9.78
C HIS A 112 9.40 5.73 -8.52
N ARG A 113 10.61 5.51 -8.00
CA ARG A 113 10.79 4.71 -6.78
C ARG A 113 10.48 5.54 -5.54
N PRO A 114 9.80 4.97 -4.53
CA PRO A 114 9.54 5.67 -3.27
C PRO A 114 10.85 6.04 -2.56
N GLN A 115 10.83 7.15 -1.85
CA GLN A 115 11.95 7.66 -1.08
C GLN A 115 11.73 7.39 0.42
N LYS A 116 12.77 6.93 1.10
CA LYS A 116 12.71 6.57 2.54
C LYS A 116 12.34 7.74 3.45
N LYS A 117 12.78 8.95 3.10
CA LYS A 117 12.58 10.18 3.89
C LYS A 117 11.18 10.79 3.78
N LEU A 118 10.38 10.36 2.81
CA LEU A 118 9.05 10.89 2.55
C LEU A 118 7.98 10.05 3.26
N SER A 119 6.90 10.70 3.71
CA SER A 119 5.69 10.04 4.21
C SER A 119 5.00 9.23 3.11
N THR A 120 3.98 8.46 3.47
CA THR A 120 3.17 7.72 2.50
C THR A 120 2.47 8.64 1.51
N ALA A 121 1.86 9.73 1.98
CA ALA A 121 1.18 10.71 1.13
C ALA A 121 2.15 11.42 0.17
N GLU A 122 3.31 11.86 0.67
CA GLU A 122 4.35 12.48 -0.16
C GLU A 122 4.89 11.53 -1.23
N ASN A 123 5.16 10.27 -0.86
CA ASN A 123 5.59 9.26 -1.82
C ASN A 123 4.55 9.00 -2.91
N LEU A 124 3.28 8.94 -2.54
CA LEU A 124 2.19 8.72 -3.48
C LEU A 124 2.14 9.85 -4.52
N LEU A 125 2.17 11.11 -4.09
CA LEU A 125 2.18 12.27 -4.99
C LEU A 125 3.45 12.31 -5.84
N MET A 126 4.61 12.09 -5.23
CA MET A 126 5.89 12.08 -5.93
C MET A 126 5.95 10.99 -7.01
N MET A 127 5.42 9.80 -6.72
CA MET A 127 5.38 8.71 -7.71
C MET A 127 4.35 8.94 -8.81
N LEU A 128 3.21 9.57 -8.48
CA LEU A 128 2.10 9.81 -9.41
C LEU A 128 2.46 10.86 -10.47
N ARG A 129 3.26 11.87 -10.12
CA ARG A 129 3.54 12.99 -11.01
C ARG A 129 4.77 12.77 -11.85
N PRO A 130 4.71 13.04 -13.18
CA PRO A 130 5.84 12.86 -14.10
C PRO A 130 7.10 13.62 -13.64
N ASP A 131 6.92 14.85 -13.14
CA ASP A 131 7.98 15.75 -12.67
C ASP A 131 8.36 15.55 -11.20
N LYS A 132 7.67 14.66 -10.47
CA LYS A 132 7.84 14.37 -9.03
C LYS A 132 7.53 15.56 -8.11
N GLN A 133 6.92 16.63 -8.63
CA GLN A 133 6.66 17.84 -7.85
C GLN A 133 5.29 17.79 -7.18
N TYR A 134 5.23 18.27 -5.96
CA TYR A 134 4.01 18.46 -5.18
C TYR A 134 4.24 19.58 -4.15
N THR A 135 3.18 20.19 -3.69
CA THR A 135 3.23 21.17 -2.61
C THR A 135 3.01 20.53 -1.25
N GLU A 136 3.47 21.17 -0.20
CA GLU A 136 3.22 20.72 1.18
C GLU A 136 1.71 20.63 1.47
N LEU A 137 0.92 21.55 0.94
CA LEU A 137 -0.52 21.56 1.11
C LEU A 137 -1.18 20.33 0.47
N GLU A 138 -0.81 19.97 -0.75
CA GLU A 138 -1.31 18.78 -1.43
C GLU A 138 -0.98 17.50 -0.64
N ALA A 139 0.24 17.41 -0.14
CA ALA A 139 0.66 16.26 0.67
C ALA A 139 -0.16 16.16 1.97
N LYS A 140 -0.42 17.28 2.66
CA LYS A 140 -1.26 17.31 3.86
C LYS A 140 -2.73 16.96 3.58
N VAL A 141 -3.28 17.47 2.47
CA VAL A 141 -4.66 17.14 2.06
C VAL A 141 -4.78 15.65 1.78
N LEU A 142 -3.84 15.07 1.03
CA LEU A 142 -3.83 13.64 0.74
C LEU A 142 -3.65 12.81 2.02
N ASP A 143 -2.74 13.17 2.91
CA ASP A 143 -2.52 12.50 4.18
C ASP A 143 -3.81 12.49 5.02
N THR A 144 -4.49 13.64 5.12
CA THR A 144 -5.78 13.73 5.82
C THR A 144 -6.85 12.85 5.17
N ALA A 145 -6.93 12.83 3.84
CA ALA A 145 -7.85 11.97 3.13
C ALA A 145 -7.58 10.49 3.38
N LEU A 146 -6.31 10.07 3.38
CA LEU A 146 -5.92 8.71 3.72
C LEU A 146 -6.34 8.34 5.16
N VAL A 147 -6.10 9.23 6.14
CA VAL A 147 -6.53 9.01 7.53
C VAL A 147 -8.05 8.83 7.62
N LEU A 148 -8.83 9.67 6.95
CA LEU A 148 -10.30 9.58 6.96
C LEU A 148 -10.84 8.29 6.35
N HIS A 149 -10.06 7.61 5.50
CA HIS A 149 -10.46 6.37 4.84
C HIS A 149 -9.87 5.10 5.48
N MET A 150 -9.11 5.23 6.59
CA MET A 150 -8.44 4.06 7.19
C MET A 150 -9.39 3.13 7.94
N GLU A 151 -10.48 3.66 8.47
CA GLU A 151 -11.41 2.90 9.32
C GLU A 151 -12.83 3.46 9.22
N HIS A 152 -13.82 2.55 9.07
CA HIS A 152 -15.24 2.88 8.95
C HIS A 152 -16.11 2.20 10.03
N GLY A 153 -15.51 1.58 11.03
CA GLY A 153 -16.20 0.76 12.02
C GLY A 153 -16.47 -0.68 11.54
N GLY A 154 -16.77 -1.54 12.51
CA GLY A 154 -16.87 -2.98 12.29
C GLY A 154 -18.03 -3.45 11.40
N GLY A 155 -18.94 -2.55 11.02
CA GLY A 155 -20.12 -2.87 10.20
C GLY A 155 -19.94 -2.64 8.70
N ASN A 156 -18.80 -2.13 8.26
CA ASN A 156 -18.56 -1.92 6.82
C ASN A 156 -18.27 -3.23 6.08
N ASN A 157 -18.50 -3.23 4.76
CA ASN A 157 -18.35 -4.43 3.92
C ASN A 157 -16.91 -4.97 3.92
N SER A 158 -15.89 -4.11 3.95
CA SER A 158 -14.49 -4.54 3.95
C SER A 158 -14.15 -5.30 5.23
N THR A 159 -14.51 -4.77 6.40
CA THR A 159 -14.30 -5.44 7.69
C THR A 159 -15.08 -6.76 7.76
N PHE A 160 -16.34 -6.77 7.28
CA PHE A 160 -17.16 -7.98 7.27
C PHE A 160 -16.54 -9.04 6.36
N THR A 161 -16.15 -8.68 5.13
CA THR A 161 -15.52 -9.60 4.17
C THR A 161 -14.21 -10.15 4.72
N THR A 162 -13.35 -9.28 5.27
CA THR A 162 -12.09 -9.71 5.90
C THR A 162 -12.34 -10.76 6.99
N ARG A 163 -13.30 -10.55 7.89
CA ARG A 163 -13.64 -11.52 8.94
C ARG A 163 -14.14 -12.84 8.38
N VAL A 164 -15.00 -12.79 7.35
CA VAL A 164 -15.55 -14.01 6.72
C VAL A 164 -14.45 -14.80 6.04
N VAL A 165 -13.61 -14.15 5.23
CA VAL A 165 -12.55 -14.86 4.48
C VAL A 165 -11.46 -15.37 5.44
N THR A 166 -11.07 -14.57 6.45
CA THR A 166 -10.11 -15.00 7.49
C THR A 166 -10.61 -16.23 8.24
N SER A 167 -11.92 -16.34 8.50
CA SER A 167 -12.50 -17.48 9.22
C SER A 167 -12.37 -18.83 8.46
N SER A 168 -12.11 -18.79 7.16
CA SER A 168 -11.84 -19.97 6.35
C SER A 168 -10.38 -20.45 6.42
N GLY A 169 -9.50 -19.73 7.11
CA GLY A 169 -8.07 -20.03 7.19
C GLY A 169 -7.27 -19.58 5.96
N SER A 170 -7.80 -18.62 5.19
CA SER A 170 -7.10 -18.04 4.04
C SER A 170 -5.86 -17.25 4.47
N ASP A 171 -4.88 -17.18 3.57
CA ASP A 171 -3.67 -16.38 3.79
C ASP A 171 -3.96 -14.88 3.70
N THR A 172 -3.04 -14.06 4.20
CA THR A 172 -3.18 -12.60 4.25
C THR A 172 -3.39 -11.93 2.87
N TYR A 173 -2.82 -12.50 1.81
CA TYR A 173 -2.94 -11.93 0.46
C TYR A 173 -4.28 -12.25 -0.20
N SER A 174 -4.95 -13.31 0.27
CA SER A 174 -6.26 -13.76 -0.24
C SER A 174 -7.44 -13.12 0.52
N VAL A 175 -7.18 -12.52 1.68
CA VAL A 175 -8.16 -11.81 2.51
C VAL A 175 -8.32 -10.38 2.03
#